data_fb4011bdb67fa96efbc96c4b7ff4e6b2
#
_entry.id   fb4011bdb67fa96efbc96c4b7ff4e6b2
#
_cell.length_a   1.000
_cell.length_b   1.000
_cell.length_c   1.000
_cell.angle_alpha   90.00
_cell.angle_beta   90.00
_cell.angle_gamma   90.00
#
_symmetry.space_group_name_H-M   'P 1'
#
loop_
_entity.id
_entity.type
_entity.pdbx_description
1 polymer ?
#
loop_
_entity_poly.entity_id
_entity_poly.type
_entity_poly.pdbx_seq_one_letter_code
_entity_poly.pdbx_strand_id
1 'polypeptide(L)'
;MKKLIVFALSLTFLFLTCCGEIPVTETTTQEETTEPEIETTTEAWEIDRTGEEIYQAHPDLTPVDYTSPMILPLSEDMGQEYVDKLTFICDSPTYWMWPWGLLGGGEDTNSIWTGPEGTMTLAYQSSYCILDPFDNIEKPIRQVVEEHKPEYLILAVGINGVSFMDEEEFKADYEDLVSDILEISPETKLMCQSIYPITPAYRWWGDITNVMITEANSWILDVAEEYGVPYLDTFSVLLAEDGHAKRELMGSDGLHPNYEGLKTVLQYIRTHKYREVTKAVG
;
A
#
# COMPACT_ATOMS: atom_id res chain seq x y z
N MET A 1 -43.44 38.44 -15.74
CA MET A 1 -44.88 38.08 -15.56
C MET A 1 -45.14 36.79 -16.34
N LYS A 2 -45.41 35.68 -15.63
CA LYS A 2 -46.14 34.45 -16.04
C LYS A 2 -45.81 33.39 -14.99
N LYS A 3 -46.54 33.26 -14.05
CA LYS A 3 -47.64 32.40 -13.54
C LYS A 3 -47.15 30.98 -13.22
N LEU A 4 -47.11 30.82 -11.91
CA LEU A 4 -47.05 29.56 -11.13
C LEU A 4 -48.32 28.75 -11.37
N ILE A 5 -48.22 27.43 -11.55
CA ILE A 5 -49.35 26.50 -11.43
C ILE A 5 -48.88 25.38 -10.46
N VAL A 6 -49.54 25.37 -9.32
CA VAL A 6 -49.48 24.32 -8.30
C VAL A 6 -50.59 23.31 -8.62
N PHE A 7 -50.30 22.03 -8.70
CA PHE A 7 -51.32 20.97 -8.69
C PHE A 7 -51.17 20.18 -7.38
N ALA A 8 -52.17 20.36 -6.52
CA ALA A 8 -52.38 19.51 -5.34
C ALA A 8 -53.29 18.36 -5.73
N LEU A 9 -52.85 17.11 -5.53
CA LEU A 9 -53.72 15.93 -5.65
C LEU A 9 -53.97 15.39 -4.25
N SER A 10 -55.21 15.55 -3.79
CA SER A 10 -55.76 14.98 -2.58
C SER A 10 -56.22 13.56 -2.85
N LEU A 11 -55.72 12.57 -2.11
CA LEU A 11 -56.21 11.19 -2.15
C LEU A 11 -56.85 10.84 -0.80
N THR A 12 -58.18 10.71 -0.84
CA THR A 12 -59.05 10.33 0.27
C THR A 12 -59.00 8.81 0.47
N PHE A 13 -58.65 8.33 1.66
CA PHE A 13 -58.75 6.92 2.03
C PHE A 13 -60.10 6.65 2.68
N LEU A 14 -60.85 5.75 2.13
CA LEU A 14 -62.12 5.21 2.61
C LEU A 14 -61.81 4.03 3.56
N PHE A 15 -62.24 4.13 4.83
CA PHE A 15 -62.23 3.03 5.78
C PHE A 15 -63.45 2.14 5.57
N LEU A 16 -63.24 0.88 5.31
CA LEU A 16 -64.23 -0.18 5.45
C LEU A 16 -63.86 -1.08 6.62
N THR A 17 -64.64 -0.96 7.69
CA THR A 17 -64.64 -1.88 8.83
C THR A 17 -65.44 -3.13 8.48
N CYS A 18 -64.84 -4.28 8.57
CA CYS A 18 -65.53 -5.55 8.61
C CYS A 18 -65.07 -6.34 9.83
N CYS A 19 -65.96 -6.50 10.82
CA CYS A 19 -65.75 -7.39 11.95
C CYS A 19 -65.96 -8.84 11.52
N GLY A 20 -65.00 -9.71 11.85
CA GLY A 20 -65.14 -11.14 11.78
C GLY A 20 -64.21 -11.76 12.80
N GLU A 21 -64.79 -12.29 13.89
CA GLU A 21 -64.09 -13.04 14.92
C GLU A 21 -63.73 -14.43 14.39
N ILE A 22 -62.45 -14.82 14.51
CA ILE A 22 -61.97 -16.19 14.28
C ILE A 22 -61.23 -16.65 15.55
N PRO A 23 -61.44 -17.84 16.08
CA PRO A 23 -60.86 -18.26 17.33
C PRO A 23 -59.37 -18.57 17.26
N VAL A 24 -58.68 -18.11 18.29
CA VAL A 24 -57.25 -18.33 18.54
C VAL A 24 -57.01 -19.77 18.92
N THR A 25 -56.26 -20.51 18.13
CA THR A 25 -55.57 -21.74 18.54
C THR A 25 -54.10 -21.40 18.69
N GLU A 26 -53.64 -21.28 19.92
CA GLU A 26 -52.19 -21.19 20.22
C GLU A 26 -51.49 -22.50 19.89
N THR A 27 -50.64 -22.46 18.86
CA THR A 27 -49.61 -23.47 18.65
C THR A 27 -48.29 -22.73 18.72
N THR A 28 -47.64 -22.80 19.90
CA THR A 28 -46.30 -22.27 20.13
C THR A 28 -45.31 -23.24 19.44
N THR A 29 -44.91 -22.87 18.23
CA THR A 29 -43.74 -23.48 17.62
C THR A 29 -42.57 -22.52 17.87
N GLN A 30 -41.66 -22.89 18.78
CA GLN A 30 -40.36 -22.27 18.90
C GLN A 30 -39.56 -22.62 17.66
N GLU A 31 -39.41 -21.70 16.73
CA GLU A 31 -38.35 -21.75 15.73
C GLU A 31 -37.03 -21.40 16.44
N GLU A 32 -36.23 -22.41 16.65
CA GLU A 32 -34.83 -22.28 17.05
C GLU A 32 -34.07 -21.70 15.89
N THR A 33 -33.86 -20.38 15.93
CA THR A 33 -33.02 -19.66 14.95
C THR A 33 -31.57 -20.05 15.25
N THR A 34 -31.06 -21.07 14.58
CA THR A 34 -29.64 -21.31 14.51
C THR A 34 -29.01 -20.19 13.67
N GLU A 35 -28.34 -19.24 14.34
CA GLU A 35 -27.37 -18.37 13.69
C GLU A 35 -26.35 -19.24 12.96
N PRO A 36 -26.02 -18.91 11.69
CA PRO A 36 -24.96 -19.65 11.02
C PRO A 36 -23.65 -19.38 11.79
N GLU A 37 -23.07 -20.46 12.34
CA GLU A 37 -21.67 -20.44 12.78
C GLU A 37 -20.83 -20.04 11.58
N ILE A 38 -20.32 -18.81 11.60
CA ILE A 38 -19.26 -18.38 10.69
C ILE A 38 -18.03 -19.17 11.13
N GLU A 39 -17.76 -20.28 10.45
CA GLU A 39 -16.45 -20.93 10.52
C GLU A 39 -15.41 -19.90 10.04
N THR A 40 -14.83 -19.16 10.98
CA THR A 40 -13.57 -18.46 10.76
C THR A 40 -12.50 -19.54 10.62
N THR A 41 -12.33 -20.05 9.40
CA THR A 41 -11.10 -20.75 9.04
C THR A 41 -10.00 -19.69 9.09
N THR A 42 -9.31 -19.58 10.22
CA THR A 42 -8.03 -18.91 10.29
C THR A 42 -7.05 -19.75 9.45
N GLU A 43 -6.98 -19.47 8.15
CA GLU A 43 -5.86 -19.92 7.34
C GLU A 43 -4.61 -19.39 8.03
N ALA A 44 -3.75 -20.30 8.50
CA ALA A 44 -2.45 -19.90 9.04
C ALA A 44 -1.60 -19.41 7.87
N TRP A 45 -1.47 -18.09 7.73
CA TRP A 45 -0.66 -17.47 6.71
C TRP A 45 0.82 -17.67 7.04
N GLU A 46 1.58 -18.13 6.05
CA GLU A 46 3.02 -18.26 6.16
C GLU A 46 3.67 -16.91 5.92
N ILE A 47 4.36 -16.37 6.92
CA ILE A 47 5.14 -15.13 6.79
C ILE A 47 6.51 -15.49 6.22
N ASP A 48 6.91 -14.80 5.16
CA ASP A 48 8.27 -14.86 4.63
C ASP A 48 9.23 -14.16 5.59
N ARG A 49 10.15 -14.94 6.17
CA ARG A 49 11.15 -14.47 7.13
C ARG A 49 12.57 -14.51 6.56
N THR A 50 12.69 -14.35 5.26
CA THR A 50 13.99 -14.46 4.55
C THR A 50 15.08 -13.58 5.15
N GLY A 51 14.73 -12.41 5.72
CA GLY A 51 15.70 -11.52 6.38
C GLY A 51 16.07 -11.87 7.81
N GLU A 52 15.33 -12.74 8.50
CA GLU A 52 15.43 -12.92 9.96
C GLU A 52 16.83 -13.36 10.41
N GLU A 53 17.44 -14.33 9.73
CA GLU A 53 18.80 -14.79 10.06
C GLU A 53 19.85 -13.72 9.82
N ILE A 54 19.65 -12.86 8.82
CA ILE A 54 20.56 -11.75 8.48
C ILE A 54 20.48 -10.69 9.58
N TYR A 55 19.30 -10.31 10.04
CA TYR A 55 19.13 -9.39 11.17
C TYR A 55 19.78 -9.92 12.47
N GLN A 56 19.69 -11.24 12.71
CA GLN A 56 20.37 -11.87 13.85
C GLN A 56 21.91 -11.79 13.77
N ALA A 57 22.45 -11.87 12.54
CA ALA A 57 23.89 -11.76 12.28
C ALA A 57 24.40 -10.31 12.30
N HIS A 58 23.53 -9.32 12.07
CA HIS A 58 23.83 -7.89 12.01
C HIS A 58 22.96 -7.11 13.01
N PRO A 59 23.29 -7.14 14.31
CA PRO A 59 22.46 -6.55 15.38
C PRO A 59 22.42 -5.01 15.37
N ASP A 60 23.17 -4.36 14.52
CA ASP A 60 23.11 -2.95 14.22
C ASP A 60 21.98 -2.58 13.24
N LEU A 61 21.46 -3.55 12.48
CA LEU A 61 20.28 -3.35 11.67
C LEU A 61 19.01 -3.47 12.53
N THR A 62 18.06 -2.56 12.34
CA THR A 62 16.73 -2.67 12.97
C THR A 62 15.94 -3.80 12.29
N PRO A 63 15.57 -4.88 13.01
CA PRO A 63 14.88 -5.99 12.41
C PRO A 63 13.43 -5.63 12.06
N VAL A 64 12.90 -6.26 11.03
CA VAL A 64 11.45 -6.22 10.75
C VAL A 64 10.70 -6.97 11.85
N ASP A 65 9.64 -6.37 12.39
CA ASP A 65 8.74 -7.08 13.29
C ASP A 65 7.81 -8.02 12.50
N TYR A 66 8.27 -9.24 12.27
CA TYR A 66 7.48 -10.28 11.59
C TYR A 66 6.25 -10.75 12.37
N THR A 67 5.97 -10.22 13.55
CA THR A 67 4.73 -10.47 14.28
C THR A 67 3.65 -9.47 13.92
N SER A 68 4.01 -8.39 13.22
CA SER A 68 3.05 -7.39 12.75
C SER A 68 2.04 -8.00 11.78
N PRO A 69 0.74 -7.78 12.01
CA PRO A 69 -0.30 -8.26 11.11
C PRO A 69 -0.30 -7.53 9.76
N MET A 70 0.45 -6.44 9.64
CA MET A 70 0.57 -5.66 8.40
C MET A 70 1.50 -6.32 7.39
N ILE A 71 2.46 -7.14 7.82
CA ILE A 71 3.35 -7.86 6.90
C ILE A 71 2.53 -8.76 5.99
N LEU A 72 2.66 -8.58 4.68
CA LEU A 72 1.98 -9.43 3.71
C LEU A 72 2.61 -10.83 3.73
N PRO A 73 1.80 -11.88 3.93
CA PRO A 73 2.29 -13.26 3.93
C PRO A 73 2.50 -13.79 2.53
N LEU A 74 3.20 -14.93 2.45
CA LEU A 74 3.28 -15.71 1.21
C LEU A 74 1.89 -16.02 0.65
N SER A 75 1.75 -15.88 -0.64
CA SER A 75 0.58 -16.25 -1.41
C SER A 75 0.97 -17.05 -2.65
N GLU A 76 -0.02 -17.59 -3.34
CA GLU A 76 0.20 -18.05 -4.71
C GLU A 76 0.76 -16.92 -5.59
N ASP A 77 1.53 -17.27 -6.62
CA ASP A 77 2.02 -16.30 -7.60
C ASP A 77 0.84 -15.77 -8.45
N MET A 78 0.54 -14.49 -8.28
CA MET A 78 -0.56 -13.81 -8.93
C MET A 78 -0.30 -13.50 -10.42
N GLY A 79 0.88 -13.76 -10.90
CA GLY A 79 1.25 -13.58 -12.30
C GLY A 79 1.36 -12.13 -12.75
N GLN A 80 1.54 -11.96 -14.06
CA GLN A 80 1.72 -10.64 -14.67
C GLN A 80 0.44 -9.79 -14.61
N GLU A 81 -0.74 -10.40 -14.67
CA GLU A 81 -2.02 -9.68 -14.60
C GLU A 81 -2.19 -8.88 -13.29
N TYR A 82 -1.58 -9.35 -12.20
CA TYR A 82 -1.56 -8.60 -10.94
C TYR A 82 -0.59 -7.42 -11.02
N VAL A 83 0.62 -7.65 -11.55
CA VAL A 83 1.62 -6.59 -11.76
C VAL A 83 1.08 -5.47 -12.65
N ASP A 84 0.33 -5.83 -13.69
CA ASP A 84 -0.24 -4.89 -14.65
C ASP A 84 -1.30 -3.94 -14.04
N LYS A 85 -1.77 -4.24 -12.83
CA LYS A 85 -2.72 -3.42 -12.07
C LYS A 85 -2.05 -2.56 -10.99
N LEU A 86 -0.76 -2.77 -10.74
CA LEU A 86 -0.02 -2.02 -9.72
C LEU A 86 0.29 -0.61 -10.21
N THR A 87 0.14 0.36 -9.34
CA THR A 87 0.62 1.72 -9.50
C THR A 87 1.57 2.04 -8.36
N PHE A 88 2.63 2.78 -8.64
CA PHE A 88 3.65 3.14 -7.66
C PHE A 88 3.75 4.66 -7.53
N ILE A 89 3.61 5.19 -6.32
CA ILE A 89 4.18 6.49 -5.98
C ILE A 89 5.58 6.19 -5.47
N CYS A 90 6.60 6.71 -6.17
CA CYS A 90 7.95 6.22 -5.93
C CYS A 90 9.04 7.27 -6.11
N ASP A 91 10.16 7.04 -5.44
CA ASP A 91 11.45 7.68 -5.69
C ASP A 91 12.30 6.90 -6.73
N SER A 92 13.53 7.35 -6.95
CA SER A 92 14.32 6.89 -8.09
C SER A 92 14.65 5.38 -8.11
N PRO A 93 14.80 4.63 -7.02
CA PRO A 93 15.08 3.21 -7.11
C PRO A 93 13.98 2.40 -7.80
N THR A 94 12.72 2.76 -7.58
CA THR A 94 11.57 2.06 -8.18
C THR A 94 11.21 2.62 -9.57
N TYR A 95 11.51 3.90 -9.85
CA TYR A 95 11.29 4.55 -11.14
C TYR A 95 11.80 3.73 -12.33
N TRP A 96 12.95 3.04 -12.20
CA TRP A 96 13.55 2.26 -13.26
C TRP A 96 12.69 1.09 -13.76
N MET A 97 11.61 0.73 -13.09
CA MET A 97 10.63 -0.22 -13.62
C MET A 97 10.01 0.27 -14.93
N TRP A 98 9.85 1.58 -15.09
CA TRP A 98 9.33 2.20 -16.31
C TRP A 98 10.27 2.03 -17.51
N PRO A 99 11.51 2.60 -17.54
CA PRO A 99 12.36 2.51 -18.72
C PRO A 99 12.72 1.08 -19.14
N TRP A 100 12.57 0.12 -18.23
CA TRP A 100 12.81 -1.29 -18.52
C TRP A 100 11.54 -2.05 -18.88
N GLY A 101 10.41 -1.39 -18.98
CA GLY A 101 9.14 -1.97 -19.43
C GLY A 101 8.63 -3.13 -18.56
N LEU A 102 8.86 -3.06 -17.24
CA LEU A 102 8.55 -4.15 -16.32
C LEU A 102 7.08 -4.21 -15.88
N LEU A 103 6.33 -3.13 -16.10
CA LEU A 103 4.93 -2.97 -15.70
C LEU A 103 4.00 -3.08 -16.91
N GLY A 104 2.69 -3.18 -16.65
CA GLY A 104 1.68 -3.14 -17.68
C GLY A 104 1.81 -1.92 -18.59
N GLY A 105 1.71 -2.13 -19.90
CA GLY A 105 1.98 -1.09 -20.90
C GLY A 105 3.45 -0.96 -21.32
N GLY A 106 4.40 -1.63 -20.65
CA GLY A 106 5.82 -1.57 -20.98
C GLY A 106 6.39 -0.16 -20.83
N GLU A 107 7.09 0.34 -21.85
CA GLU A 107 7.63 1.72 -21.87
C GLU A 107 6.54 2.81 -21.95
N ASP A 108 5.31 2.45 -22.29
CA ASP A 108 4.14 3.34 -22.31
C ASP A 108 3.30 3.23 -21.03
N THR A 109 3.84 2.68 -19.93
CA THR A 109 3.10 2.50 -18.69
C THR A 109 2.71 3.81 -18.04
N ASN A 110 1.50 3.87 -17.47
CA ASN A 110 1.03 4.97 -16.61
C ASN A 110 1.10 4.61 -15.11
N SER A 111 1.81 3.55 -14.77
CA SER A 111 1.84 2.99 -13.42
C SER A 111 2.97 3.54 -12.53
N ILE A 112 3.83 4.42 -13.03
CA ILE A 112 4.90 5.07 -12.26
C ILE A 112 4.56 6.55 -12.06
N TRP A 113 4.31 6.91 -10.83
CA TRP A 113 3.97 8.25 -10.38
C TRP A 113 5.12 8.82 -9.54
N THR A 114 5.84 9.76 -10.09
CA THR A 114 7.05 10.33 -9.47
C THR A 114 7.24 11.78 -9.91
N GLY A 115 8.22 12.47 -9.34
CA GLY A 115 8.57 13.82 -9.78
C GLY A 115 9.10 13.86 -11.21
N PRO A 116 9.20 15.07 -11.80
CA PRO A 116 9.55 15.24 -13.22
C PRO A 116 10.92 14.66 -13.62
N GLU A 117 11.83 14.50 -12.65
CA GLU A 117 13.19 13.97 -12.87
C GLU A 117 13.29 12.47 -12.56
N GLY A 118 12.15 11.75 -12.43
CA GLY A 118 12.13 10.34 -12.08
C GLY A 118 12.50 10.07 -10.62
N THR A 119 12.34 11.06 -9.77
CA THR A 119 12.58 10.96 -8.32
C THR A 119 11.66 11.89 -7.56
N MET A 120 11.50 11.65 -6.28
CA MET A 120 10.81 12.54 -5.34
C MET A 120 11.42 12.41 -3.95
N THR A 121 11.08 13.32 -3.06
CA THR A 121 11.40 13.24 -1.64
C THR A 121 10.12 13.11 -0.82
N LEU A 122 10.20 12.41 0.30
CA LEU A 122 9.11 12.36 1.27
C LEU A 122 8.92 13.73 1.94
N ALA A 123 10.02 14.42 2.22
CA ALA A 123 9.98 15.74 2.84
C ALA A 123 9.11 16.70 2.02
N TYR A 124 8.20 17.40 2.73
CA TYR A 124 7.26 18.35 2.13
C TYR A 124 6.26 17.71 1.14
N GLN A 125 5.91 16.43 1.31
CA GLN A 125 5.04 15.69 0.41
C GLN A 125 3.68 16.38 0.17
N SER A 126 3.12 17.10 1.15
CA SER A 126 1.86 17.85 1.03
C SER A 126 1.90 18.97 -0.03
N SER A 127 3.09 19.45 -0.37
CA SER A 127 3.32 20.46 -1.41
C SER A 127 4.06 19.93 -2.64
N TYR A 128 4.43 18.64 -2.63
CA TYR A 128 5.19 18.02 -3.70
C TYR A 128 4.28 17.70 -4.90
N CYS A 129 4.77 18.02 -6.09
CA CYS A 129 4.09 17.67 -7.33
C CYS A 129 4.78 16.48 -8.00
N ILE A 130 3.97 15.56 -8.50
CA ILE A 130 4.40 14.50 -9.39
C ILE A 130 3.98 14.81 -10.81
N LEU A 131 4.68 14.23 -11.77
CA LEU A 131 4.29 14.30 -13.16
C LEU A 131 3.15 13.31 -13.39
N ASP A 132 1.94 13.81 -13.67
CA ASP A 132 0.81 12.94 -14.01
C ASP A 132 1.11 12.20 -15.33
N PRO A 133 1.19 10.87 -15.34
CA PRO A 133 1.60 10.11 -16.51
C PRO A 133 0.54 10.10 -17.63
N PHE A 134 -0.67 10.58 -17.38
CA PHE A 134 -1.74 10.58 -18.38
C PHE A 134 -1.77 11.85 -19.24
N ASP A 135 -1.32 12.99 -18.69
CA ASP A 135 -1.32 14.27 -19.41
C ASP A 135 0.04 15.01 -19.39
N ASN A 136 1.03 14.49 -18.66
CA ASN A 136 2.37 15.07 -18.46
C ASN A 136 2.33 16.47 -17.83
N ILE A 137 1.38 16.72 -16.93
CA ILE A 137 1.29 17.96 -16.16
C ILE A 137 1.70 17.67 -14.71
N GLU A 138 2.50 18.57 -14.13
CA GLU A 138 2.83 18.50 -12.71
C GLU A 138 1.61 18.82 -11.86
N LYS A 139 1.21 17.89 -10.99
CA LYS A 139 0.07 18.00 -10.09
C LYS A 139 0.45 17.55 -8.68
N PRO A 140 -0.20 18.08 -7.63
CA PRO A 140 -0.09 17.52 -6.29
C PRO A 140 -0.47 16.03 -6.29
N ILE A 141 0.22 15.21 -5.48
CA ILE A 141 -0.05 13.77 -5.36
C ILE A 141 -1.54 13.51 -5.10
N ARG A 142 -2.12 14.24 -4.15
CA ARG A 142 -3.54 14.16 -3.80
C ARG A 142 -4.46 14.29 -5.02
N GLN A 143 -4.17 15.26 -5.90
CA GLN A 143 -4.98 15.48 -7.09
C GLN A 143 -4.86 14.32 -8.09
N VAL A 144 -3.65 13.80 -8.31
CA VAL A 144 -3.45 12.66 -9.24
C VAL A 144 -4.16 11.41 -8.74
N VAL A 145 -4.10 11.13 -7.42
CA VAL A 145 -4.82 10.01 -6.82
C VAL A 145 -6.34 10.18 -6.96
N GLU A 146 -6.87 11.39 -6.71
CA GLU A 146 -8.30 11.69 -6.84
C GLU A 146 -8.81 11.53 -8.28
N GLU A 147 -8.01 11.95 -9.26
CA GLU A 147 -8.38 11.88 -10.68
C GLU A 147 -8.35 10.44 -11.22
N HIS A 148 -7.39 9.61 -10.81
CA HIS A 148 -7.13 8.30 -11.44
C HIS A 148 -7.56 7.09 -10.61
N LYS A 149 -7.63 7.18 -9.27
CA LYS A 149 -8.12 6.13 -8.34
C LYS A 149 -7.60 4.73 -8.69
N PRO A 150 -6.30 4.48 -8.59
CA PRO A 150 -5.71 3.21 -8.95
C PRO A 150 -6.28 2.05 -8.13
N GLU A 151 -6.44 0.86 -8.73
CA GLU A 151 -6.92 -0.32 -8.00
C GLU A 151 -5.95 -0.72 -6.89
N TYR A 152 -4.65 -0.76 -7.19
CA TYR A 152 -3.57 -1.03 -6.23
C TYR A 152 -2.57 0.10 -6.28
N LEU A 153 -2.20 0.64 -5.14
CA LEU A 153 -1.21 1.70 -5.01
C LEU A 153 -0.13 1.30 -4.01
N ILE A 154 1.12 1.34 -4.43
CA ILE A 154 2.28 1.04 -3.58
C ILE A 154 3.06 2.32 -3.34
N LEU A 155 3.29 2.64 -2.06
CA LEU A 155 4.18 3.72 -1.66
C LEU A 155 5.60 3.18 -1.54
N ALA A 156 6.44 3.48 -2.52
CA ALA A 156 7.85 3.07 -2.62
C ALA A 156 8.76 4.31 -2.52
N VAL A 157 8.61 5.05 -1.41
CA VAL A 157 9.27 6.34 -1.16
C VAL A 157 9.98 6.35 0.18
N GLY A 158 10.99 7.20 0.33
CA GLY A 158 11.64 7.46 1.61
C GLY A 158 13.16 7.55 1.54
N ILE A 159 13.82 6.90 0.57
CA ILE A 159 15.30 6.89 0.51
C ILE A 159 15.89 8.31 0.47
N ASN A 160 15.23 9.25 -0.17
CA ASN A 160 15.68 10.64 -0.27
C ASN A 160 15.45 11.44 1.03
N GLY A 161 14.78 10.87 2.03
CA GLY A 161 14.58 11.46 3.36
C GLY A 161 15.54 10.93 4.43
N VAL A 162 15.97 9.66 4.28
CA VAL A 162 16.71 8.89 5.30
C VAL A 162 17.92 9.62 5.90
N SER A 163 18.63 10.45 5.11
CA SER A 163 19.86 11.09 5.58
C SER A 163 19.67 12.39 6.35
N PHE A 164 18.47 12.98 6.38
CA PHE A 164 18.25 14.32 6.96
C PHE A 164 16.95 14.48 7.75
N MET A 165 16.00 13.55 7.62
CA MET A 165 14.77 13.54 8.41
C MET A 165 15.00 12.73 9.69
N ASP A 166 14.53 13.23 10.81
CA ASP A 166 14.43 12.41 12.02
C ASP A 166 13.12 11.58 12.00
N GLU A 167 12.94 10.75 13.03
CA GLU A 167 11.77 9.85 13.11
C GLU A 167 10.46 10.64 13.12
N GLU A 168 10.37 11.75 13.88
CA GLU A 168 9.14 12.54 14.00
C GLU A 168 8.76 13.17 12.65
N GLU A 169 9.74 13.77 11.96
CA GLU A 169 9.54 14.39 10.64
C GLU A 169 9.19 13.35 9.58
N PHE A 170 9.90 12.20 9.56
CA PHE A 170 9.69 11.16 8.58
C PHE A 170 8.29 10.53 8.74
N LYS A 171 7.91 10.17 9.97
CA LYS A 171 6.61 9.58 10.25
C LYS A 171 5.49 10.56 9.92
N ALA A 172 5.60 11.82 10.33
CA ALA A 172 4.57 12.83 10.05
C ALA A 172 4.32 13.01 8.54
N ASP A 173 5.37 13.17 7.74
CA ASP A 173 5.22 13.31 6.28
C ASP A 173 4.69 12.01 5.62
N TYR A 174 5.05 10.82 6.15
CA TYR A 174 4.54 9.55 5.63
C TYR A 174 3.07 9.31 6.02
N GLU A 175 2.68 9.67 7.26
CA GLU A 175 1.31 9.65 7.77
C GLU A 175 0.39 10.55 6.94
N ASP A 176 0.83 11.78 6.67
CA ASP A 176 0.10 12.73 5.84
C ASP A 176 -0.18 12.13 4.45
N LEU A 177 0.83 11.48 3.83
CA LEU A 177 0.68 10.84 2.53
C LEU A 177 -0.30 9.66 2.57
N VAL A 178 -0.20 8.78 3.57
CA VAL A 178 -1.08 7.63 3.75
C VAL A 178 -2.51 8.08 4.03
N SER A 179 -2.69 9.01 4.98
CA SER A 179 -4.03 9.50 5.37
C SER A 179 -4.73 10.23 4.23
N ASP A 180 -4.02 11.05 3.47
CA ASP A 180 -4.53 11.74 2.29
C ASP A 180 -5.07 10.74 1.25
N ILE A 181 -4.29 9.70 0.94
CA ILE A 181 -4.70 8.68 -0.05
C ILE A 181 -5.93 7.93 0.43
N LEU A 182 -5.96 7.49 1.69
CA LEU A 182 -7.10 6.77 2.27
C LEU A 182 -8.37 7.64 2.33
N GLU A 183 -8.23 8.95 2.56
CA GLU A 183 -9.36 9.87 2.56
C GLU A 183 -9.97 10.07 1.17
N ILE A 184 -9.12 10.32 0.16
CA ILE A 184 -9.59 10.70 -1.18
C ILE A 184 -9.92 9.52 -2.07
N SER A 185 -9.34 8.36 -1.81
CA SER A 185 -9.56 7.15 -2.59
C SER A 185 -9.67 5.90 -1.70
N PRO A 186 -10.73 5.81 -0.86
CA PRO A 186 -10.88 4.73 0.11
C PRO A 186 -11.04 3.34 -0.52
N GLU A 187 -11.29 3.27 -1.83
CA GLU A 187 -11.39 2.01 -2.57
C GLU A 187 -10.03 1.54 -3.10
N THR A 188 -9.01 2.42 -3.11
CA THR A 188 -7.65 2.07 -3.51
C THR A 188 -7.04 1.12 -2.49
N LYS A 189 -6.54 0.00 -2.97
CA LYS A 189 -5.81 -0.99 -2.18
C LYS A 189 -4.38 -0.49 -1.96
N LEU A 190 -4.21 0.31 -0.91
CA LEU A 190 -2.93 0.93 -0.56
C LEU A 190 -2.00 -0.09 0.11
N MET A 191 -0.72 -0.07 -0.21
CA MET A 191 0.36 -0.85 0.41
C MET A 191 1.57 0.04 0.66
N CYS A 192 2.19 -0.08 1.82
CA CYS A 192 3.48 0.51 2.13
C CYS A 192 4.60 -0.46 1.73
N GLN A 193 5.69 0.04 1.16
CA GLN A 193 6.84 -0.75 0.76
C GLN A 193 8.08 -0.29 1.49
N SER A 194 8.90 -1.23 1.97
CA SER A 194 10.20 -0.92 2.54
C SER A 194 11.14 -0.30 1.52
N ILE A 195 11.98 0.62 1.97
CA ILE A 195 13.09 1.17 1.21
C ILE A 195 14.11 0.05 0.94
N TYR A 196 14.66 -0.01 -0.26
CA TYR A 196 15.64 -1.05 -0.62
C TYR A 196 16.98 -0.88 0.10
N PRO A 197 17.73 -1.98 0.33
CA PRO A 197 19.09 -1.90 0.85
C PRO A 197 20.05 -1.31 -0.19
N ILE A 198 21.19 -0.81 0.29
CA ILE A 198 22.28 -0.29 -0.52
C ILE A 198 23.52 -1.19 -0.40
N THR A 199 24.39 -1.14 -1.42
CA THR A 199 25.69 -1.82 -1.37
C THR A 199 26.79 -0.89 -0.82
N PRO A 200 27.96 -1.42 -0.41
CA PRO A 200 29.12 -0.60 -0.04
C PRO A 200 29.66 0.28 -1.17
N ALA A 201 29.19 0.09 -2.41
CA ALA A 201 29.58 0.95 -3.54
C ALA A 201 28.91 2.31 -3.53
N TYR A 202 27.77 2.46 -2.84
CA TYR A 202 27.09 3.74 -2.70
C TYR A 202 27.99 4.74 -1.95
N ARG A 203 28.21 5.90 -2.54
CA ARG A 203 29.16 6.92 -2.04
C ARG A 203 28.61 8.35 -2.13
N TRP A 204 27.30 8.48 -2.39
CA TRP A 204 26.67 9.76 -2.66
C TRP A 204 25.90 10.26 -1.45
N TRP A 205 25.69 11.55 -1.38
CA TRP A 205 24.80 12.32 -0.50
C TRP A 205 24.41 11.71 0.86
N GLY A 206 24.84 12.34 1.93
CA GLY A 206 24.27 12.17 3.26
C GLY A 206 24.71 10.92 4.02
N ASP A 207 25.75 10.20 3.56
CA ASP A 207 26.30 9.02 4.25
C ASP A 207 25.22 7.98 4.63
N ILE A 208 24.20 7.78 3.77
CA ILE A 208 23.13 6.80 3.98
C ILE A 208 23.75 5.43 4.24
N THR A 209 23.24 4.73 5.24
CA THR A 209 23.65 3.37 5.62
C THR A 209 22.43 2.45 5.70
N ASN A 210 22.65 1.13 5.62
CA ASN A 210 21.56 0.19 5.83
C ASN A 210 21.01 0.22 7.27
N VAL A 211 21.77 0.68 8.24
CA VAL A 211 21.26 0.95 9.61
C VAL A 211 20.16 2.01 9.55
N MET A 212 20.43 3.16 8.96
CA MET A 212 19.46 4.24 8.81
C MET A 212 18.24 3.81 7.97
N ILE A 213 18.47 3.02 6.91
CA ILE A 213 17.39 2.49 6.07
C ILE A 213 16.49 1.55 6.88
N THR A 214 17.05 0.66 7.70
CA THR A 214 16.24 -0.26 8.51
C THR A 214 15.49 0.45 9.63
N GLU A 215 16.05 1.51 10.19
CA GLU A 215 15.33 2.41 11.11
C GLU A 215 14.14 3.07 10.40
N ALA A 216 14.35 3.67 9.23
CA ALA A 216 13.27 4.27 8.45
C ALA A 216 12.21 3.23 8.02
N ASN A 217 12.61 2.00 7.70
CA ASN A 217 11.68 0.91 7.39
C ASN A 217 10.82 0.51 8.60
N SER A 218 11.36 0.58 9.82
CA SER A 218 10.54 0.37 11.03
C SER A 218 9.52 1.49 11.21
N TRP A 219 9.87 2.74 10.92
CA TRP A 219 8.94 3.86 10.96
C TRP A 219 7.80 3.73 9.92
N ILE A 220 8.13 3.24 8.71
CA ILE A 220 7.10 2.94 7.70
C ILE A 220 6.16 1.83 8.18
N LEU A 221 6.68 0.79 8.84
CA LEU A 221 5.86 -0.28 9.40
C LEU A 221 4.96 0.23 10.53
N ASP A 222 5.47 1.09 11.41
CA ASP A 222 4.67 1.72 12.48
C ASP A 222 3.48 2.51 11.89
N VAL A 223 3.72 3.32 10.84
CA VAL A 223 2.65 4.04 10.16
C VAL A 223 1.68 3.08 9.48
N ALA A 224 2.17 2.03 8.84
CA ALA A 224 1.33 0.99 8.26
C ALA A 224 0.41 0.33 9.30
N GLU A 225 0.91 0.07 10.52
CA GLU A 225 0.12 -0.43 11.65
C GLU A 225 -0.92 0.58 12.13
N GLU A 226 -0.53 1.84 12.24
CA GLU A 226 -1.43 2.89 12.70
C GLU A 226 -2.61 3.06 11.77
N TYR A 227 -2.41 2.98 10.46
CA TYR A 227 -3.45 3.18 9.46
C TYR A 227 -4.10 1.87 8.97
N GLY A 228 -3.59 0.70 9.38
CA GLY A 228 -4.09 -0.60 8.94
C GLY A 228 -3.82 -0.87 7.47
N VAL A 229 -2.65 -0.42 6.98
CA VAL A 229 -2.21 -0.57 5.59
C VAL A 229 -1.23 -1.73 5.49
N PRO A 230 -1.39 -2.68 4.55
CA PRO A 230 -0.43 -3.75 4.34
C PRO A 230 0.99 -3.27 4.04
N TYR A 231 1.98 -4.05 4.47
CA TYR A 231 3.40 -3.75 4.31
C TYR A 231 4.12 -4.84 3.50
N LEU A 232 4.94 -4.41 2.55
CA LEU A 232 5.79 -5.24 1.68
C LEU A 232 7.26 -5.12 2.11
N ASP A 233 7.84 -6.19 2.64
CA ASP A 233 9.26 -6.26 3.05
C ASP A 233 10.17 -6.55 1.85
N THR A 234 10.28 -5.62 0.94
CA THR A 234 11.15 -5.73 -0.24
C THR A 234 12.62 -5.49 0.09
N PHE A 235 12.93 -4.92 1.27
CA PHE A 235 14.31 -4.78 1.75
C PHE A 235 14.98 -6.14 1.93
N SER A 236 14.33 -7.03 2.68
CA SER A 236 14.87 -8.36 3.00
C SER A 236 15.11 -9.22 1.75
N VAL A 237 14.28 -9.04 0.72
CA VAL A 237 14.43 -9.77 -0.56
C VAL A 237 15.74 -9.45 -1.28
N LEU A 238 16.19 -8.19 -1.17
CA LEU A 238 17.43 -7.73 -1.79
C LEU A 238 18.64 -7.80 -0.86
N LEU A 239 18.45 -8.15 0.42
CA LEU A 239 19.49 -8.18 1.44
C LEU A 239 20.34 -9.45 1.30
N ALA A 240 21.68 -9.31 1.35
CA ALA A 240 22.64 -10.40 1.38
C ALA A 240 23.11 -10.71 2.80
N GLU A 241 23.76 -11.85 3.00
CA GLU A 241 24.26 -12.32 4.30
C GLU A 241 25.26 -11.37 4.97
N ASP A 242 25.87 -10.45 4.22
CA ASP A 242 26.82 -9.46 4.74
C ASP A 242 26.14 -8.15 5.25
N GLY A 243 24.81 -8.12 5.30
CA GLY A 243 24.03 -6.95 5.75
C GLY A 243 23.94 -5.83 4.70
N HIS A 244 24.35 -6.08 3.46
CA HIS A 244 24.25 -5.16 2.35
C HIS A 244 23.31 -5.69 1.25
N ALA A 245 22.98 -4.84 0.28
CA ALA A 245 22.25 -5.32 -0.88
C ALA A 245 23.04 -6.37 -1.67
N LYS A 246 22.35 -7.39 -2.19
CA LYS A 246 22.91 -8.38 -3.14
C LYS A 246 23.51 -7.67 -4.33
N ARG A 247 24.83 -7.71 -4.46
CA ARG A 247 25.57 -6.92 -5.43
C ARG A 247 25.15 -7.18 -6.88
N GLU A 248 24.81 -8.41 -7.19
CA GLU A 248 24.37 -8.85 -8.52
C GLU A 248 22.99 -8.31 -8.91
N LEU A 249 22.21 -7.84 -7.92
CA LEU A 249 20.87 -7.26 -8.10
C LEU A 249 20.88 -5.72 -8.13
N MET A 250 22.06 -5.10 -7.95
CA MET A 250 22.20 -3.65 -7.88
C MET A 250 22.98 -3.09 -9.07
N GLY A 251 22.69 -1.83 -9.38
CA GLY A 251 23.48 -1.05 -10.32
C GLY A 251 24.88 -0.70 -9.79
N SER A 252 25.73 -0.16 -10.64
CA SER A 252 27.11 0.19 -10.29
C SER A 252 27.23 1.32 -9.27
N ASP A 253 26.17 2.12 -9.09
CA ASP A 253 26.09 3.20 -8.09
C ASP A 253 25.81 2.68 -6.67
N GLY A 254 25.34 1.42 -6.56
CA GLY A 254 25.06 0.75 -5.31
C GLY A 254 23.75 1.15 -4.63
N LEU A 255 22.95 2.04 -5.24
CA LEU A 255 21.66 2.51 -4.76
C LEU A 255 20.48 1.92 -5.54
N HIS A 256 20.57 2.00 -6.87
CA HIS A 256 19.47 1.60 -7.73
C HIS A 256 19.57 0.09 -8.03
N PRO A 257 18.49 -0.68 -7.79
CA PRO A 257 18.44 -2.05 -8.28
C PRO A 257 18.59 -2.07 -9.80
N ASN A 258 19.29 -3.08 -10.31
CA ASN A 258 19.36 -3.32 -11.76
C ASN A 258 18.09 -4.03 -12.26
N TYR A 259 18.03 -4.33 -13.55
CA TYR A 259 16.90 -5.01 -14.18
C TYR A 259 16.48 -6.30 -13.43
N GLU A 260 17.43 -7.17 -13.06
CA GLU A 260 17.14 -8.41 -12.34
C GLU A 260 16.73 -8.13 -10.88
N GLY A 261 17.28 -7.08 -10.25
CA GLY A 261 16.87 -6.63 -8.92
C GLY A 261 15.40 -6.22 -8.89
N LEU A 262 14.95 -5.38 -9.83
CA LEU A 262 13.55 -4.98 -9.89
C LEU A 262 12.61 -6.12 -10.29
N LYS A 263 13.06 -7.06 -11.12
CA LYS A 263 12.30 -8.30 -11.37
C LYS A 263 12.16 -9.16 -10.12
N THR A 264 13.20 -9.21 -9.28
CA THR A 264 13.14 -9.91 -8.00
C THR A 264 12.13 -9.26 -7.07
N VAL A 265 12.09 -7.92 -7.00
CA VAL A 265 11.09 -7.17 -6.25
C VAL A 265 9.67 -7.47 -6.77
N LEU A 266 9.44 -7.40 -8.08
CA LEU A 266 8.14 -7.71 -8.66
C LEU A 266 7.73 -9.16 -8.43
N GLN A 267 8.67 -10.11 -8.45
CA GLN A 267 8.39 -11.50 -8.11
C GLN A 267 7.93 -11.64 -6.66
N TYR A 268 8.58 -10.93 -5.73
CA TYR A 268 8.15 -10.87 -4.33
C TYR A 268 6.73 -10.30 -4.23
N ILE A 269 6.44 -9.16 -4.85
CA ILE A 269 5.09 -8.56 -4.82
C ILE A 269 4.04 -9.51 -5.39
N ARG A 270 4.36 -10.28 -6.44
CA ARG A 270 3.45 -11.28 -7.03
C ARG A 270 3.10 -12.42 -6.07
N THR A 271 4.01 -12.78 -5.18
CA THR A 271 3.83 -13.85 -4.19
C THR A 271 3.43 -13.35 -2.80
N HIS A 272 3.17 -12.05 -2.67
CA HIS A 272 2.70 -11.37 -1.46
C HIS A 272 1.53 -10.44 -1.82
N LYS A 273 0.46 -11.05 -2.33
CA LYS A 273 -0.70 -10.30 -2.83
C LYS A 273 -1.34 -9.47 -1.73
N TYR A 274 -1.92 -8.34 -2.13
CA TYR A 274 -2.74 -7.52 -1.25
C TYR A 274 -3.80 -8.37 -0.53
N ARG A 275 -3.96 -8.13 0.74
CA ARG A 275 -5.11 -8.56 1.55
C ARG A 275 -5.55 -7.42 2.45
N GLU A 276 -6.82 -7.37 2.77
CA GLU A 276 -7.29 -6.51 3.84
C GLU A 276 -6.71 -6.99 5.17
N VAL A 277 -6.17 -6.06 5.94
CA VAL A 277 -5.68 -6.30 7.29
C VAL A 277 -6.58 -5.57 8.27
N THR A 278 -7.00 -6.26 9.31
CA THR A 278 -7.83 -5.65 10.35
C THR A 278 -6.91 -5.12 11.44
N LYS A 279 -7.03 -3.83 11.78
CA LYS A 279 -6.42 -3.32 13.01
C LYS A 279 -6.78 -4.25 14.17
N ALA A 280 -5.80 -4.73 14.92
CA ALA A 280 -6.08 -5.35 16.19
C ALA A 280 -6.81 -4.33 17.07
N VAL A 281 -8.07 -4.62 17.39
CA VAL A 281 -8.82 -3.76 18.32
C VAL A 281 -8.16 -3.93 19.67
N GLY A 282 -7.33 -2.93 20.09
CA GLY A 282 -6.69 -2.87 21.39
C GLY A 282 -7.68 -2.53 22.50
#